data_05e261189f7e7e0390b9942f993050f6
#
_entry.id   05e261189f7e7e0390b9942f993050f6
#
_cell.length_a   1.000
_cell.length_b   1.000
_cell.length_c   1.000
_cell.angle_alpha   90.00
_cell.angle_beta   90.00
_cell.angle_gamma   90.00
#
_symmetry.space_group_name_H-M   'P 1'
#
loop_
_entity.id
_entity.type
_entity.pdbx_description
1 polymer ?
#
loop_
_entity_poly.entity_id
_entity_poly.type
_entity_poly.pdbx_seq_one_letter_code
_entity_poly.pdbx_strand_id
1 'polypeptide(L)'
;MDYKKTFISETIPFTSYSNITIEGPVEPEKLKEMTFDEGLDSFRLPKEQFEALIEISELPEGRIIVCRIDQHIIGYTTYVYPDPLERWSDGNLPYILELGAIELSLEYRKYGLGKKMLKLAMKSPEMEDYIVITTEYYWHWDLKNSGLDVYEYQKIMHKMMAEGGLEVFATDDPEIISHPANSLMARIGANISQEQMEAFDRLRFMNRFFF
;
A
#
# COMPACT_ATOMS: atom_id res chain seq x y z
N MET A 1 6.18 3.79 -20.11
CA MET A 1 5.49 4.59 -19.06
C MET A 1 6.48 5.60 -18.53
N ASP A 2 6.05 6.82 -18.17
CA ASP A 2 6.92 7.78 -17.48
C ASP A 2 6.87 7.48 -15.97
N TYR A 3 8.01 7.14 -15.37
CA TYR A 3 8.11 6.80 -13.94
C TYR A 3 8.37 8.02 -13.05
N LYS A 4 7.89 9.17 -13.47
CA LYS A 4 8.01 10.38 -12.65
C LYS A 4 7.43 10.18 -11.25
N LYS A 5 8.12 10.72 -10.25
CA LYS A 5 7.74 10.66 -8.83
C LYS A 5 7.71 12.08 -8.28
N THR A 6 6.51 12.61 -8.02
CA THR A 6 6.35 13.91 -7.36
C THR A 6 6.41 13.74 -5.85
N PHE A 7 7.46 14.25 -5.23
CA PHE A 7 7.61 14.26 -3.77
C PHE A 7 6.61 15.18 -3.09
N ILE A 8 5.93 14.67 -2.08
CA ILE A 8 4.97 15.43 -1.26
C ILE A 8 5.31 15.20 0.22
N SER A 9 5.19 16.24 1.04
CA SER A 9 5.44 16.17 2.47
C SER A 9 4.39 16.94 3.24
N GLU A 10 3.90 16.37 4.33
CA GLU A 10 2.98 17.01 5.28
C GLU A 10 3.48 16.78 6.70
N THR A 11 3.45 17.85 7.50
CA THR A 11 3.85 17.81 8.90
C THR A 11 2.65 18.07 9.80
N ILE A 12 2.50 17.25 10.83
CA ILE A 12 1.40 17.27 11.78
C ILE A 12 1.97 17.45 13.19
N PRO A 13 1.49 18.42 13.99
CA PRO A 13 1.86 18.50 15.40
C PRO A 13 1.49 17.20 16.14
N PHE A 14 2.43 16.65 16.92
CA PHE A 14 2.22 15.42 17.64
C PHE A 14 2.29 15.62 19.15
N THR A 15 3.36 16.24 19.64
CA THR A 15 3.53 16.65 21.02
C THR A 15 3.97 18.11 21.08
N SER A 16 4.14 18.66 22.31
CA SER A 16 4.69 20.03 22.47
C SER A 16 6.10 20.17 21.93
N TYR A 17 6.83 19.09 21.68
CA TYR A 17 8.24 19.08 21.32
C TYR A 17 8.55 18.28 20.05
N SER A 18 7.56 17.61 19.43
CA SER A 18 7.78 16.78 18.24
C SER A 18 6.63 16.88 17.25
N ASN A 19 6.97 16.74 15.99
CA ASN A 19 6.03 16.64 14.88
C ASN A 19 6.16 15.27 14.22
N ILE A 20 5.05 14.81 13.65
CA ILE A 20 5.06 13.69 12.71
C ILE A 20 5.10 14.25 11.30
N THR A 21 6.04 13.78 10.50
CA THR A 21 6.11 14.08 9.07
C THR A 21 5.71 12.84 8.28
N ILE A 22 4.78 13.01 7.32
CA ILE A 22 4.40 12.00 6.35
C ILE A 22 4.86 12.51 5.00
N GLU A 23 5.71 11.75 4.32
CA GLU A 23 6.33 12.21 3.08
C GLU A 23 6.66 11.07 2.12
N GLY A 24 6.77 11.40 0.86
CA GLY A 24 7.20 10.51 -0.21
C GLY A 24 6.70 10.92 -1.59
N PRO A 25 7.04 10.14 -2.62
CA PRO A 25 7.97 8.99 -2.60
C PRO A 25 9.36 9.40 -2.15
N VAL A 26 9.94 8.68 -1.19
CA VAL A 26 11.25 9.02 -0.62
C VAL A 26 12.34 8.39 -1.48
N GLU A 27 13.34 9.19 -1.84
CA GLU A 27 14.51 8.74 -2.61
C GLU A 27 15.41 7.81 -1.77
N PRO A 28 16.11 6.84 -2.41
CA PRO A 28 16.93 5.85 -1.72
C PRO A 28 17.99 6.45 -0.80
N GLU A 29 18.68 7.50 -1.24
CA GLU A 29 19.73 8.18 -0.47
C GLU A 29 19.17 8.80 0.81
N LYS A 30 17.96 9.37 0.72
CA LYS A 30 17.28 9.95 1.89
C LYS A 30 16.80 8.88 2.86
N LEU A 31 16.31 7.72 2.35
CA LEU A 31 15.96 6.58 3.19
C LEU A 31 17.17 6.06 3.96
N LYS A 32 18.32 5.92 3.32
CA LYS A 32 19.57 5.44 3.93
C LYS A 32 20.06 6.31 5.10
N GLU A 33 19.66 7.58 5.15
CA GLU A 33 19.97 8.50 6.26
C GLU A 33 19.04 8.40 7.46
N MET A 34 17.93 7.64 7.32
CA MET A 34 16.92 7.46 8.36
C MET A 34 17.22 6.24 9.23
N THR A 35 16.58 6.19 10.38
CA THR A 35 16.51 5.01 11.25
C THR A 35 15.12 4.40 11.18
N PHE A 36 14.99 3.13 11.55
CA PHE A 36 13.77 2.36 11.42
C PHE A 36 13.33 1.81 12.77
N ASP A 37 12.05 1.93 13.09
CA ASP A 37 11.51 1.52 14.38
C ASP A 37 11.46 -0.01 14.49
N GLU A 38 11.92 -0.54 15.64
CA GLU A 38 11.97 -1.98 15.90
C GLU A 38 10.56 -2.62 16.00
N GLY A 39 9.52 -1.84 16.17
CA GLY A 39 8.12 -2.28 16.17
C GLY A 39 7.50 -2.39 14.77
N LEU A 40 8.27 -2.19 13.70
CA LEU A 40 7.89 -2.43 12.31
C LEU A 40 8.39 -3.82 11.89
N ASP A 41 7.73 -4.87 12.40
CA ASP A 41 8.15 -6.27 12.31
C ASP A 41 7.06 -7.22 11.78
N SER A 42 5.96 -6.67 11.25
CA SER A 42 4.81 -7.47 10.83
C SER A 42 5.08 -8.35 9.60
N PHE A 43 6.00 -7.95 8.73
CA PHE A 43 6.30 -8.68 7.48
C PHE A 43 7.66 -9.37 7.51
N ARG A 44 8.69 -8.70 8.05
CA ARG A 44 10.07 -9.17 8.14
C ARG A 44 10.70 -8.61 9.41
N LEU A 45 11.91 -9.09 9.75
CA LEU A 45 12.71 -8.43 10.78
C LEU A 45 12.96 -6.97 10.38
N PRO A 46 12.94 -6.00 11.33
CA PRO A 46 13.02 -4.57 11.04
C PRO A 46 14.16 -4.18 10.10
N LYS A 47 15.35 -4.75 10.32
CA LYS A 47 16.50 -4.50 9.46
C LYS A 47 16.27 -4.97 8.01
N GLU A 48 15.75 -6.19 7.84
CA GLU A 48 15.47 -6.76 6.51
C GLU A 48 14.34 -5.98 5.82
N GLN A 49 13.34 -5.54 6.59
CA GLN A 49 12.27 -4.71 6.06
C GLN A 49 12.79 -3.36 5.60
N PHE A 50 13.68 -2.73 6.35
CA PHE A 50 14.27 -1.45 5.97
C PHE A 50 15.14 -1.57 4.71
N GLU A 51 15.95 -2.63 4.60
CA GLU A 51 16.71 -2.95 3.38
C GLU A 51 15.77 -3.13 2.17
N ALA A 52 14.67 -3.86 2.33
CA ALA A 52 13.66 -4.02 1.28
C ALA A 52 12.98 -2.70 0.85
N LEU A 53 12.73 -1.77 1.78
CA LEU A 53 12.20 -0.45 1.42
C LEU A 53 13.19 0.34 0.55
N ILE A 54 14.48 0.26 0.87
CA ILE A 54 15.53 0.90 0.07
C ILE A 54 15.56 0.28 -1.34
N GLU A 55 15.58 -1.06 -1.45
CA GLU A 55 15.54 -1.76 -2.74
C GLU A 55 14.30 -1.37 -3.58
N ILE A 56 13.11 -1.33 -2.98
CA ILE A 56 11.89 -0.89 -3.67
C ILE A 56 12.01 0.57 -4.13
N SER A 57 12.60 1.45 -3.34
CA SER A 57 12.76 2.87 -3.71
C SER A 57 13.69 3.07 -4.91
N GLU A 58 14.64 2.16 -5.15
CA GLU A 58 15.56 2.14 -6.28
C GLU A 58 14.87 1.71 -7.60
N LEU A 59 13.71 1.03 -7.52
CA LEU A 59 12.95 0.63 -8.70
C LEU A 59 12.32 1.87 -9.38
N PRO A 60 12.27 1.90 -10.71
CA PRO A 60 11.63 3.01 -11.44
C PRO A 60 10.21 3.28 -10.98
N GLU A 61 9.39 2.24 -10.86
CA GLU A 61 8.00 2.30 -10.42
C GLU A 61 7.83 2.37 -8.91
N GLY A 62 8.82 1.91 -8.13
CA GLY A 62 8.74 1.77 -6.68
C GLY A 62 8.51 3.11 -5.97
N ARG A 63 7.55 3.16 -5.06
CA ARG A 63 7.23 4.35 -4.25
C ARG A 63 7.13 3.98 -2.78
N ILE A 64 7.90 4.66 -1.96
CA ILE A 64 7.86 4.51 -0.51
C ILE A 64 7.34 5.81 0.09
N ILE A 65 6.24 5.72 0.84
CA ILE A 65 5.77 6.81 1.70
C ILE A 65 6.15 6.45 3.12
N VAL A 66 6.77 7.37 3.83
CA VAL A 66 7.14 7.17 5.24
C VAL A 66 6.35 8.09 6.15
N CYS A 67 6.13 7.61 7.36
CA CYS A 67 5.68 8.37 8.51
C CYS A 67 6.82 8.37 9.51
N ARG A 68 7.31 9.54 9.93
CA ARG A 68 8.50 9.67 10.77
C ARG A 68 8.40 10.75 11.83
N ILE A 69 9.18 10.59 12.88
CA ILE A 69 9.50 11.62 13.87
C ILE A 69 10.99 11.90 13.74
N ASP A 70 11.37 13.15 13.45
CA ASP A 70 12.74 13.52 13.07
C ASP A 70 13.24 12.63 11.91
N GLN A 71 14.28 11.84 12.12
CA GLN A 71 14.83 10.90 11.13
C GLN A 71 14.41 9.44 11.42
N HIS A 72 13.47 9.21 12.36
CA HIS A 72 13.07 7.89 12.79
C HIS A 72 11.74 7.49 12.14
N ILE A 73 11.74 6.48 11.27
CA ILE A 73 10.57 5.96 10.59
C ILE A 73 9.75 5.13 11.57
N ILE A 74 8.49 5.51 11.77
CA ILE A 74 7.51 4.85 12.65
C ILE A 74 6.37 4.19 11.86
N GLY A 75 6.39 4.32 10.53
CA GLY A 75 5.44 3.69 9.62
C GLY A 75 5.78 3.94 8.17
N TYR A 76 5.26 3.10 7.30
CA TYR A 76 5.50 3.19 5.86
C TYR A 76 4.36 2.58 5.04
N THR A 77 4.31 2.93 3.75
CA THR A 77 3.58 2.21 2.69
C THR A 77 4.47 1.98 1.49
N THR A 78 4.28 0.85 0.82
CA THR A 78 5.02 0.50 -0.40
C THR A 78 4.06 0.40 -1.59
N TYR A 79 4.49 0.93 -2.73
CA TYR A 79 3.83 0.77 -4.01
C TYR A 79 4.87 0.27 -5.02
N VAL A 80 4.60 -0.86 -5.64
CA VAL A 80 5.52 -1.55 -6.57
C VAL A 80 4.70 -2.39 -7.55
N TYR A 81 5.28 -2.89 -8.61
CA TYR A 81 4.60 -3.89 -9.44
C TYR A 81 4.28 -5.14 -8.64
N PRO A 82 3.13 -5.80 -8.93
CA PRO A 82 2.77 -7.07 -8.28
C PRO A 82 3.88 -8.12 -8.44
N ASP A 83 3.97 -9.03 -7.44
CA ASP A 83 4.93 -10.12 -7.47
C ASP A 83 4.76 -10.94 -8.76
N PRO A 84 5.87 -11.28 -9.47
CA PRO A 84 5.82 -12.08 -10.69
C PRO A 84 5.13 -13.44 -10.57
N LEU A 85 4.97 -13.96 -9.36
CA LEU A 85 4.29 -15.23 -9.09
C LEU A 85 2.77 -15.07 -8.89
N GLU A 86 2.28 -13.84 -8.76
CA GLU A 86 0.87 -13.56 -8.58
C GLU A 86 0.16 -13.28 -9.91
N ARG A 87 -1.13 -13.62 -9.98
CA ARG A 87 -1.95 -13.36 -11.18
C ARG A 87 -1.97 -11.89 -11.61
N TRP A 88 -1.78 -10.99 -10.65
CA TRP A 88 -1.83 -9.54 -10.90
C TRP A 88 -0.67 -9.05 -11.75
N SER A 89 0.42 -9.83 -11.86
CA SER A 89 1.55 -9.60 -12.76
C SER A 89 1.32 -10.17 -14.17
N ASP A 90 0.33 -11.04 -14.34
CA ASP A 90 0.01 -11.64 -15.62
C ASP A 90 -0.36 -10.56 -16.65
N GLY A 91 0.15 -10.69 -17.87
CA GLY A 91 -0.07 -9.70 -18.92
C GLY A 91 0.86 -8.49 -18.88
N ASN A 92 1.77 -8.38 -17.89
CA ASN A 92 2.77 -7.30 -17.78
C ASN A 92 2.15 -5.91 -17.97
N LEU A 93 1.11 -5.58 -17.22
CA LEU A 93 0.39 -4.32 -17.29
C LEU A 93 1.11 -3.22 -16.50
N PRO A 94 1.90 -2.34 -17.13
CA PRO A 94 2.78 -1.39 -16.42
C PRO A 94 2.03 -0.28 -15.69
N TYR A 95 0.73 -0.23 -15.83
CA TYR A 95 -0.16 0.71 -15.13
C TYR A 95 -0.85 0.08 -13.90
N ILE A 96 -0.48 -1.13 -13.49
CA ILE A 96 -0.93 -1.73 -12.22
C ILE A 96 0.19 -1.59 -11.20
N LEU A 97 -0.09 -0.93 -10.09
CA LEU A 97 0.76 -0.92 -8.90
C LEU A 97 0.06 -1.63 -7.76
N GLU A 98 0.81 -2.37 -6.98
CA GLU A 98 0.34 -2.97 -5.74
C GLU A 98 0.74 -2.11 -4.55
N LEU A 99 -0.23 -1.78 -3.70
CA LEU A 99 0.01 -1.39 -2.31
C LEU A 99 0.39 -2.68 -1.57
N GLY A 100 1.67 -3.02 -1.58
CA GLY A 100 2.17 -4.30 -1.08
C GLY A 100 2.29 -4.35 0.45
N ALA A 101 2.47 -3.20 1.10
CA ALA A 101 2.52 -3.13 2.56
C ALA A 101 2.05 -1.76 3.06
N ILE A 102 1.38 -1.78 4.21
CA ILE A 102 1.14 -0.63 5.06
C ILE A 102 1.38 -1.04 6.51
N GLU A 103 2.30 -0.39 7.17
CA GLU A 103 2.64 -0.70 8.55
C GLU A 103 2.85 0.55 9.38
N LEU A 104 2.47 0.46 10.65
CA LEU A 104 2.72 1.45 11.70
C LEU A 104 3.10 0.72 12.97
N SER A 105 4.12 1.20 13.68
CA SER A 105 4.45 0.73 15.02
C SER A 105 3.24 0.85 15.94
N LEU A 106 3.02 -0.15 16.79
CA LEU A 106 1.79 -0.33 17.59
C LEU A 106 1.37 0.92 18.36
N GLU A 107 2.33 1.61 18.96
CA GLU A 107 2.07 2.81 19.75
C GLU A 107 1.50 3.99 18.95
N TYR A 108 1.69 4.00 17.62
CA TYR A 108 1.23 5.07 16.71
C TYR A 108 -0.06 4.74 15.96
N ARG A 109 -0.58 3.52 16.03
CA ARG A 109 -1.75 3.08 15.23
C ARG A 109 -3.04 3.87 15.52
N LYS A 110 -3.24 4.37 16.74
CA LYS A 110 -4.46 5.08 17.15
C LYS A 110 -4.59 6.53 16.64
N TYR A 111 -3.58 7.06 15.99
CA TYR A 111 -3.56 8.47 15.55
C TYR A 111 -4.03 8.69 14.11
N GLY A 112 -4.54 7.64 13.45
CA GLY A 112 -5.06 7.73 12.08
C GLY A 112 -3.99 7.98 11.01
N LEU A 113 -2.73 7.67 11.32
CA LEU A 113 -1.59 7.95 10.44
C LEU A 113 -1.61 7.09 9.16
N GLY A 114 -2.07 5.84 9.23
CA GLY A 114 -2.24 4.98 8.05
C GLY A 114 -3.13 5.63 6.98
N LYS A 115 -4.27 6.19 7.39
CA LYS A 115 -5.17 6.93 6.50
C LYS A 115 -4.49 8.15 5.86
N LYS A 116 -3.66 8.84 6.62
CA LYS A 116 -2.94 10.03 6.13
C LYS A 116 -1.84 9.64 5.14
N MET A 117 -1.14 8.54 5.37
CA MET A 117 -0.16 7.99 4.42
C MET A 117 -0.82 7.63 3.09
N LEU A 118 -1.95 6.90 3.12
CA LEU A 118 -2.70 6.55 1.92
C LEU A 118 -3.19 7.80 1.16
N LYS A 119 -3.77 8.78 1.87
CA LYS A 119 -4.18 10.04 1.24
C LYS A 119 -3.02 10.79 0.60
N LEU A 120 -1.88 10.86 1.28
CA LEU A 120 -0.71 11.58 0.76
C LEU A 120 -0.17 10.89 -0.50
N ALA A 121 -0.07 9.57 -0.50
CA ALA A 121 0.38 8.80 -1.65
C ALA A 121 -0.43 9.13 -2.91
N MET A 122 -1.76 9.25 -2.78
CA MET A 122 -2.66 9.50 -3.91
C MET A 122 -2.75 10.96 -4.34
N LYS A 123 -2.01 11.88 -3.69
CA LYS A 123 -1.92 13.30 -4.13
C LYS A 123 -0.95 13.52 -5.28
N SER A 124 -0.05 12.58 -5.53
CA SER A 124 0.86 12.65 -6.67
C SER A 124 0.07 12.53 -7.98
N PRO A 125 0.19 13.50 -8.91
CA PRO A 125 -0.56 13.47 -10.17
C PRO A 125 -0.32 12.20 -10.98
N GLU A 126 0.86 11.63 -10.88
CA GLU A 126 1.23 10.41 -11.59
C GLU A 126 0.44 9.18 -11.12
N MET A 127 -0.15 9.23 -9.91
CA MET A 127 -1.02 8.14 -9.44
C MET A 127 -2.34 8.05 -10.20
N GLU A 128 -2.68 9.07 -11.00
CA GLU A 128 -3.82 9.03 -11.90
C GLU A 128 -3.57 8.17 -13.16
N ASP A 129 -2.32 7.80 -13.43
CA ASP A 129 -1.94 6.91 -14.54
C ASP A 129 -1.92 5.43 -14.13
N TYR A 130 -2.28 5.10 -12.88
CA TYR A 130 -2.23 3.75 -12.33
C TYR A 130 -3.57 3.24 -11.84
N ILE A 131 -3.75 1.93 -11.98
CA ILE A 131 -4.66 1.15 -11.16
C ILE A 131 -3.85 0.69 -9.94
N VAL A 132 -4.18 1.19 -8.76
CA VAL A 132 -3.54 0.76 -7.51
C VAL A 132 -4.38 -0.35 -6.92
N ILE A 133 -3.80 -1.53 -6.74
CA ILE A 133 -4.48 -2.68 -6.14
C ILE A 133 -3.89 -2.99 -4.76
N THR A 134 -4.64 -3.68 -3.93
CA THR A 134 -4.16 -4.42 -2.77
C THR A 134 -5.00 -5.67 -2.56
N THR A 135 -4.36 -6.76 -2.16
CA THR A 135 -4.99 -8.02 -1.79
C THR A 135 -5.00 -8.12 -0.27
N GLU A 136 -6.18 -8.10 0.30
CA GLU A 136 -6.36 -8.19 1.75
C GLU A 136 -6.68 -9.63 2.14
N TYR A 137 -5.83 -10.23 2.95
CA TYR A 137 -5.99 -11.57 3.48
C TYR A 137 -6.09 -11.52 5.01
N TYR A 138 -7.15 -12.07 5.59
CA TYR A 138 -7.41 -12.00 7.04
C TYR A 138 -6.29 -12.61 7.89
N TRP A 139 -5.51 -13.57 7.35
CA TRP A 139 -4.41 -14.19 8.08
C TRP A 139 -3.16 -13.31 8.19
N HIS A 140 -3.08 -12.20 7.44
CA HIS A 140 -2.04 -11.19 7.58
C HIS A 140 -2.39 -10.11 8.62
N TRP A 141 -3.62 -10.14 9.14
CA TRP A 141 -4.10 -9.09 10.03
C TRP A 141 -3.70 -9.33 11.48
N ASP A 142 -3.39 -8.24 12.19
CA ASP A 142 -3.03 -8.26 13.60
C ASP A 142 -4.26 -8.39 14.52
N LEU A 143 -5.00 -9.47 14.34
CA LEU A 143 -6.21 -9.75 15.13
C LEU A 143 -5.88 -9.89 16.63
N LYS A 144 -4.72 -10.46 16.94
CA LYS A 144 -4.29 -10.74 18.32
C LYS A 144 -4.15 -9.47 19.15
N ASN A 145 -3.47 -8.44 18.61
CA ASN A 145 -3.24 -7.19 19.34
C ASN A 145 -4.44 -6.25 19.26
N SER A 146 -5.26 -6.36 18.21
CA SER A 146 -6.45 -5.53 18.04
C SER A 146 -7.60 -5.93 18.98
N GLY A 147 -7.70 -7.22 19.34
CA GLY A 147 -8.81 -7.79 20.10
C GLY A 147 -10.14 -7.82 19.32
N LEU A 148 -10.11 -7.57 18.02
CA LEU A 148 -11.27 -7.56 17.13
C LEU A 148 -11.51 -8.93 16.50
N ASP A 149 -12.77 -9.21 16.14
CA ASP A 149 -13.04 -10.33 15.25
C ASP A 149 -12.62 -10.01 13.80
N VAL A 150 -12.58 -11.03 12.96
CA VAL A 150 -12.11 -10.91 11.57
C VAL A 150 -12.95 -9.92 10.75
N TYR A 151 -14.26 -9.86 10.96
CA TYR A 151 -15.14 -8.97 10.19
C TYR A 151 -15.14 -7.54 10.72
N GLU A 152 -14.90 -7.35 12.00
CA GLU A 152 -14.67 -6.02 12.59
C GLU A 152 -13.36 -5.43 12.04
N TYR A 153 -12.31 -6.25 11.97
CA TYR A 153 -11.02 -5.84 11.42
C TYR A 153 -11.15 -5.51 9.92
N GLN A 154 -11.83 -6.36 9.13
CA GLN A 154 -12.14 -6.11 7.73
C GLN A 154 -12.75 -4.72 7.52
N LYS A 155 -13.77 -4.36 8.30
CA LYS A 155 -14.43 -3.05 8.20
C LYS A 155 -13.46 -1.89 8.45
N ILE A 156 -12.52 -2.07 9.39
CA ILE A 156 -11.49 -1.06 9.68
C ILE A 156 -10.53 -0.94 8.50
N MET A 157 -10.07 -2.06 7.94
CA MET A 157 -9.18 -2.07 6.78
C MET A 157 -9.85 -1.43 5.56
N HIS A 158 -11.08 -1.85 5.22
CA HIS A 158 -11.81 -1.23 4.11
C HIS A 158 -12.00 0.28 4.30
N LYS A 159 -12.33 0.72 5.52
CA LYS A 159 -12.46 2.15 5.83
C LYS A 159 -11.13 2.89 5.76
N MET A 160 -10.02 2.23 6.10
CA MET A 160 -8.69 2.81 5.99
C MET A 160 -8.27 2.92 4.52
N MET A 161 -8.44 1.86 3.73
CA MET A 161 -8.10 1.81 2.30
C MET A 161 -8.93 2.80 1.48
N ALA A 162 -10.21 2.98 1.83
CA ALA A 162 -11.09 3.97 1.20
C ALA A 162 -10.57 5.42 1.34
N GLU A 163 -9.77 5.74 2.34
CA GLU A 163 -9.13 7.06 2.47
C GLU A 163 -8.07 7.31 1.37
N GLY A 164 -7.52 6.24 0.78
CA GLY A 164 -6.69 6.29 -0.43
C GLY A 164 -7.49 6.14 -1.72
N GLY A 165 -8.84 6.10 -1.64
CA GLY A 165 -9.72 5.91 -2.80
C GLY A 165 -9.82 4.46 -3.27
N LEU A 166 -9.35 3.46 -2.50
CA LEU A 166 -9.50 2.06 -2.85
C LEU A 166 -10.91 1.57 -2.48
N GLU A 167 -11.52 0.84 -3.38
CA GLU A 167 -12.84 0.20 -3.22
C GLU A 167 -12.73 -1.31 -3.44
N VAL A 168 -13.68 -2.08 -2.91
CA VAL A 168 -13.72 -3.53 -3.10
C VAL A 168 -14.12 -3.87 -4.53
N PHE A 169 -13.31 -4.68 -5.18
CA PHE A 169 -13.55 -5.20 -6.53
C PHE A 169 -13.81 -6.70 -6.50
N ALA A 170 -14.83 -7.14 -7.24
CA ALA A 170 -15.10 -8.56 -7.41
C ALA A 170 -13.98 -9.24 -8.24
N THR A 171 -13.65 -10.47 -7.88
CA THR A 171 -12.66 -11.29 -8.58
C THR A 171 -13.04 -12.77 -8.46
N ASP A 172 -12.50 -13.61 -9.35
CA ASP A 172 -12.53 -15.07 -9.25
C ASP A 172 -11.20 -15.65 -8.77
N ASP A 173 -10.34 -14.81 -8.18
CA ASP A 173 -9.08 -15.26 -7.60
C ASP A 173 -9.32 -16.31 -6.49
N PRO A 174 -8.75 -17.52 -6.60
CA PRO A 174 -9.03 -18.61 -5.66
C PRO A 174 -8.65 -18.29 -4.21
N GLU A 175 -7.59 -17.54 -3.97
CA GLU A 175 -7.18 -17.16 -2.62
C GLU A 175 -8.14 -16.13 -2.02
N ILE A 176 -8.53 -15.14 -2.80
CA ILE A 176 -9.46 -14.10 -2.34
C ILE A 176 -10.83 -14.71 -2.05
N ILE A 177 -11.38 -15.53 -2.94
CA ILE A 177 -12.70 -16.13 -2.75
C ILE A 177 -12.70 -17.28 -1.71
N SER A 178 -11.54 -17.73 -1.24
CA SER A 178 -11.43 -18.80 -0.23
C SER A 178 -12.04 -18.40 1.10
N HIS A 179 -12.13 -17.10 1.41
CA HIS A 179 -12.73 -16.63 2.66
C HIS A 179 -13.44 -15.28 2.47
N PRO A 180 -14.64 -15.08 3.03
CA PRO A 180 -15.42 -13.85 2.83
C PRO A 180 -14.82 -12.58 3.45
N ALA A 181 -13.83 -12.70 4.31
CA ALA A 181 -13.10 -11.56 4.84
C ALA A 181 -11.96 -11.10 3.92
N ASN A 182 -11.50 -11.96 3.00
CA ASN A 182 -10.51 -11.56 2.01
C ASN A 182 -11.13 -10.63 0.96
N SER A 183 -10.34 -9.76 0.39
CA SER A 183 -10.82 -8.85 -0.66
C SER A 183 -9.70 -8.39 -1.59
N LEU A 184 -10.04 -8.23 -2.86
CA LEU A 184 -9.31 -7.36 -3.77
C LEU A 184 -9.86 -5.96 -3.59
N MET A 185 -8.99 -5.00 -3.34
CA MET A 185 -9.37 -3.59 -3.38
C MET A 185 -8.56 -2.88 -4.47
N ALA A 186 -9.18 -1.93 -5.14
CA ALA A 186 -8.51 -1.16 -6.18
C ALA A 186 -8.95 0.30 -6.19
N ARG A 187 -8.03 1.18 -6.62
CA ARG A 187 -8.28 2.56 -7.01
C ARG A 187 -7.97 2.70 -8.49
N ILE A 188 -8.90 3.23 -9.24
CA ILE A 188 -8.72 3.49 -10.67
C ILE A 188 -8.30 4.95 -10.84
N GLY A 189 -7.13 5.19 -11.39
CA GLY A 189 -6.66 6.53 -11.71
C GLY A 189 -7.48 7.17 -12.83
N ALA A 190 -7.61 8.49 -12.82
CA ALA A 190 -8.47 9.23 -13.75
C ALA A 190 -8.02 9.13 -15.22
N ASN A 191 -6.75 8.81 -15.47
CA ASN A 191 -6.18 8.69 -16.81
C ASN A 191 -6.24 7.25 -17.38
N ILE A 192 -6.79 6.30 -16.61
CA ILE A 192 -6.93 4.90 -17.05
C ILE A 192 -7.99 4.82 -18.16
N SER A 193 -7.57 4.30 -19.32
CA SER A 193 -8.44 4.12 -20.46
C SER A 193 -9.39 2.93 -20.28
N GLN A 194 -10.45 2.89 -21.10
CA GLN A 194 -11.35 1.74 -21.12
C GLN A 194 -10.63 0.44 -21.48
N GLU A 195 -9.69 0.47 -22.42
CA GLU A 195 -8.90 -0.70 -22.83
C GLU A 195 -8.05 -1.24 -21.65
N GLN A 196 -7.46 -0.34 -20.87
CA GLN A 196 -6.72 -0.70 -19.66
C GLN A 196 -7.64 -1.31 -18.58
N MET A 197 -8.83 -0.75 -18.42
CA MET A 197 -9.85 -1.33 -17.52
C MET A 197 -10.27 -2.73 -17.97
N GLU A 198 -10.52 -2.94 -19.25
CA GLU A 198 -10.87 -4.25 -19.80
C GLU A 198 -9.73 -5.28 -19.62
N ALA A 199 -8.46 -4.82 -19.70
CA ALA A 199 -7.32 -5.68 -19.42
C ALA A 199 -7.25 -6.06 -17.92
N PHE A 200 -7.50 -5.12 -17.03
CA PHE A 200 -7.61 -5.38 -15.59
C PHE A 200 -8.78 -6.32 -15.27
N ASP A 201 -9.93 -6.15 -15.93
CA ASP A 201 -11.07 -7.04 -15.76
C ASP A 201 -10.76 -8.48 -16.20
N ARG A 202 -9.96 -8.67 -17.24
CA ARG A 202 -9.48 -10.00 -17.63
C ARG A 202 -8.62 -10.65 -16.55
N LEU A 203 -7.77 -9.89 -15.85
CA LEU A 203 -6.99 -10.41 -14.73
C LEU A 203 -7.90 -10.80 -13.55
N ARG A 204 -8.90 -9.98 -13.25
CA ARG A 204 -9.85 -10.25 -12.15
C ARG A 204 -10.69 -11.51 -12.35
N PHE A 205 -10.94 -11.90 -13.62
CA PHE A 205 -11.86 -12.98 -13.98
C PHE A 205 -11.25 -13.99 -14.95
N MET A 206 -10.04 -14.47 -14.66
CA MET A 206 -9.31 -15.41 -15.52
C MET A 206 -10.04 -16.75 -15.71
N ASN A 207 -10.89 -17.17 -14.79
CA ASN A 207 -11.60 -18.45 -14.83
C ASN A 207 -12.95 -18.37 -15.55
N ARG A 208 -13.44 -17.19 -15.93
CA ARG A 208 -14.77 -17.04 -16.57
C ARG A 208 -14.81 -17.30 -18.08
N PHE A 209 -13.66 -17.45 -18.72
CA PHE A 209 -13.58 -17.60 -20.18
C PHE A 209 -13.60 -19.06 -20.67
N PHE A 210 -14.00 -20.00 -19.85
CA PHE A 210 -14.08 -21.43 -20.20
C PHE A 210 -15.52 -21.98 -20.29
N PHE A 211 -16.52 -21.12 -20.54
CA PHE A 211 -17.90 -21.56 -20.79
C PHE A 211 -18.47 -20.97 -22.07
#